data_9bd57f28ff3186fd404e768cf64028ee
#
_entry.id   9bd57f28ff3186fd404e768cf64028ee
#
_cell.length_a   1.000
_cell.length_b   1.000
_cell.length_c   1.000
_cell.angle_alpha   90.00
_cell.angle_beta   90.00
_cell.angle_gamma   90.00
#
_symmetry.space_group_name_H-M   'P 1'
#
loop_
_entity.id
_entity.type
_entity.pdbx_description
1 polymer ?
#
loop_
_entity_poly.entity_id
_entity_poly.type
_entity_poly.pdbx_seq_one_letter_code
_entity_poly.pdbx_strand_id
1 'polypeptide(L)'
;LTMLQRRWLKSIAMDPRIRLFGDFGFDFPEAEPLFRPEDILAFDKYSDGDPYGDETYIANFRLILDAVRRKYPLRIEMTSGKGELLSVSIFPESLEYSEKDDKFRLTGTEGQYASTINLGRIVGCRPAKEPAKCGGRVVRTRQRRVVFQLVDERNALERVLMHFAHFRKQAEKTEDGRYRITVYYDKEDEMELVIRVLSFGPMIRVTEPQRFVGLIRQRLIEQKSCGL
;
A
#
# COMPACT_ATOMS: atom_id res chain seq x y z
N LEU A 1 -27.84 -13.71 17.96
CA LEU A 1 -26.37 -13.75 18.19
C LEU A 1 -26.10 -14.45 19.53
N THR A 2 -25.16 -15.40 19.48
CA THR A 2 -24.66 -16.07 20.72
C THR A 2 -23.84 -15.09 21.56
N MET A 3 -23.63 -15.40 22.84
CA MET A 3 -22.79 -14.57 23.71
C MET A 3 -21.35 -14.42 23.11
N LEU A 4 -20.79 -15.51 22.59
CA LEU A 4 -19.46 -15.49 21.96
C LEU A 4 -19.42 -14.54 20.73
N GLN A 5 -20.45 -14.56 19.89
CA GLN A 5 -20.55 -13.66 18.73
C GLN A 5 -20.65 -12.19 19.16
N ARG A 6 -21.41 -11.87 20.21
CA ARG A 6 -21.50 -10.51 20.76
C ARG A 6 -20.16 -10.04 21.30
N ARG A 7 -19.44 -10.89 22.03
CA ARG A 7 -18.10 -10.60 22.54
C ARG A 7 -17.09 -10.32 21.40
N TRP A 8 -17.15 -11.14 20.32
CA TRP A 8 -16.35 -10.93 19.12
C TRP A 8 -16.66 -9.59 18.46
N LEU A 9 -17.92 -9.29 18.19
CA LEU A 9 -18.34 -8.04 17.56
C LEU A 9 -17.92 -6.83 18.38
N LYS A 10 -17.99 -6.93 19.71
CA LYS A 10 -17.53 -5.85 20.59
C LYS A 10 -16.02 -5.63 20.48
N SER A 11 -15.21 -6.70 20.41
CA SER A 11 -13.77 -6.56 20.18
C SER A 11 -13.45 -5.97 18.82
N ILE A 12 -14.15 -6.40 17.75
CA ILE A 12 -13.96 -5.85 16.39
C ILE A 12 -14.34 -4.36 16.36
N ALA A 13 -15.41 -3.95 17.03
CA ALA A 13 -15.84 -2.56 17.08
C ALA A 13 -14.82 -1.61 17.75
N MET A 14 -13.90 -2.15 18.55
CA MET A 14 -12.82 -1.38 19.17
C MET A 14 -11.69 -1.04 18.17
N ASP A 15 -11.64 -1.70 17.01
CA ASP A 15 -10.69 -1.35 15.95
C ASP A 15 -11.12 -0.02 15.30
N PRO A 16 -10.28 1.04 15.33
CA PRO A 16 -10.64 2.34 14.80
C PRO A 16 -10.95 2.30 13.29
N ARG A 17 -10.44 1.31 12.56
CA ARG A 17 -10.69 1.15 11.11
C ARG A 17 -12.14 0.76 10.81
N ILE A 18 -12.83 0.16 11.75
CA ILE A 18 -14.24 -0.24 11.55
C ILE A 18 -15.14 0.98 11.33
N ARG A 19 -14.84 2.13 11.98
CA ARG A 19 -15.58 3.38 11.81
C ARG A 19 -15.54 3.90 10.36
N LEU A 20 -14.53 3.53 9.59
CA LEU A 20 -14.41 3.90 8.18
C LEU A 20 -15.57 3.36 7.33
N PHE A 21 -16.08 2.19 7.68
CA PHE A 21 -17.13 1.50 6.91
C PHE A 21 -18.56 1.83 7.36
N GLY A 22 -18.71 2.49 8.49
CA GLY A 22 -20.00 2.91 9.02
C GLY A 22 -20.01 2.94 10.55
N ASP A 23 -21.10 3.47 11.09
CA ASP A 23 -21.34 3.46 12.53
C ASP A 23 -22.17 2.22 12.86
N PHE A 24 -21.47 1.13 13.14
CA PHE A 24 -22.10 -0.13 13.53
C PHE A 24 -22.38 -0.05 15.03
N GLY A 25 -23.63 0.10 15.41
CA GLY A 25 -24.07 0.10 16.82
C GLY A 25 -23.91 -1.27 17.49
N PHE A 26 -22.67 -1.78 17.60
CA PHE A 26 -22.36 -3.01 18.33
C PHE A 26 -22.30 -2.74 19.83
N ASP A 27 -23.37 -2.15 20.36
CA ASP A 27 -23.50 -1.96 21.79
C ASP A 27 -24.20 -3.17 22.41
N PHE A 28 -23.40 -3.99 23.09
CA PHE A 28 -23.84 -5.14 23.87
C PHE A 28 -23.38 -4.93 25.30
N PRO A 29 -24.14 -4.19 26.14
CA PRO A 29 -23.71 -3.82 27.49
C PRO A 29 -23.46 -5.05 28.37
N GLU A 30 -24.20 -6.16 28.12
CA GLU A 30 -24.07 -7.41 28.84
C GLU A 30 -22.86 -8.27 28.44
N ALA A 31 -22.18 -7.91 27.36
CA ALA A 31 -21.06 -8.70 26.84
C ALA A 31 -19.72 -7.99 27.06
N GLU A 32 -18.81 -8.64 27.77
CA GLU A 32 -17.42 -8.22 27.80
C GLU A 32 -16.73 -8.54 26.46
N PRO A 33 -15.85 -7.66 25.92
CA PRO A 33 -15.11 -7.95 24.71
C PRO A 33 -14.26 -9.21 24.86
N LEU A 34 -14.03 -9.94 23.78
CA LEU A 34 -13.22 -11.15 23.81
C LEU A 34 -11.74 -10.82 24.10
N PHE A 35 -11.28 -9.72 23.55
CA PHE A 35 -9.98 -9.10 23.80
C PHE A 35 -10.11 -7.59 23.60
N ARG A 36 -9.18 -6.84 24.18
CA ARG A 36 -9.03 -5.38 23.99
C ARG A 36 -7.74 -5.08 23.24
N PRO A 37 -7.62 -3.95 22.55
CA PRO A 37 -6.38 -3.57 21.88
C PRO A 37 -5.16 -3.59 22.82
N GLU A 38 -5.33 -3.25 24.09
CA GLU A 38 -4.27 -3.22 25.10
C GLU A 38 -3.77 -4.61 25.49
N ASP A 39 -4.58 -5.66 25.25
CA ASP A 39 -4.21 -7.06 25.57
C ASP A 39 -3.19 -7.60 24.55
N ILE A 40 -3.01 -6.92 23.41
CA ILE A 40 -2.15 -7.34 22.32
C ILE A 40 -1.00 -6.36 22.13
N LEU A 41 0.22 -6.82 22.42
CA LEU A 41 1.42 -6.03 22.16
C LEU A 41 1.86 -6.23 20.69
N ALA A 42 1.73 -5.20 19.88
CA ALA A 42 2.26 -5.20 18.51
C ALA A 42 3.67 -4.60 18.50
N PHE A 43 4.68 -5.44 18.21
CA PHE A 43 6.10 -5.02 18.22
C PHE A 43 6.45 -4.12 17.03
N ASP A 44 5.79 -4.32 15.89
CA ASP A 44 6.12 -3.65 14.62
C ASP A 44 5.04 -2.61 14.22
N LYS A 45 4.39 -1.99 15.22
CA LYS A 45 3.39 -0.96 14.95
C LYS A 45 4.12 0.32 14.53
N TYR A 46 3.99 0.69 13.26
CA TYR A 46 4.47 1.99 12.78
C TYR A 46 3.63 3.10 13.43
N SER A 47 4.32 4.13 13.91
CA SER A 47 3.68 5.27 14.58
C SER A 47 3.01 6.25 13.60
N ASP A 48 3.20 6.06 12.30
CA ASP A 48 2.74 6.97 11.24
C ASP A 48 1.65 6.37 10.33
N GLY A 49 0.84 5.46 10.87
CA GLY A 49 -0.38 4.96 10.24
C GLY A 49 -1.37 6.07 9.87
N ASP A 50 -2.40 5.72 9.09
CA ASP A 50 -3.43 6.71 8.73
C ASP A 50 -4.22 7.18 9.97
N PRO A 51 -4.71 8.44 9.98
CA PRO A 51 -5.42 9.03 11.12
C PRO A 51 -6.88 8.56 11.19
N TYR A 52 -7.13 7.29 11.54
CA TYR A 52 -8.47 6.67 11.54
C TYR A 52 -9.48 7.31 12.48
N GLY A 53 -9.03 8.15 13.42
CA GLY A 53 -9.89 8.92 14.33
C GLY A 53 -10.27 10.30 13.80
N ASP A 54 -9.67 10.75 12.69
CA ASP A 54 -9.95 12.06 12.09
C ASP A 54 -11.24 12.04 11.29
N GLU A 55 -12.16 12.94 11.59
CA GLU A 55 -13.47 12.99 10.92
C GLU A 55 -13.37 13.34 9.44
N THR A 56 -12.39 14.16 9.04
CA THR A 56 -12.13 14.53 7.63
C THR A 56 -11.62 13.31 6.87
N TYR A 57 -10.70 12.56 7.49
CA TYR A 57 -10.21 11.31 6.91
C TYR A 57 -11.34 10.30 6.72
N ILE A 58 -12.18 10.10 7.74
CA ILE A 58 -13.34 9.19 7.69
C ILE A 58 -14.31 9.59 6.58
N ALA A 59 -14.64 10.89 6.48
CA ALA A 59 -15.52 11.41 5.44
C ALA A 59 -14.95 11.19 4.02
N ASN A 60 -13.66 11.49 3.83
CA ASN A 60 -12.97 11.26 2.57
C ASN A 60 -12.94 9.76 2.21
N PHE A 61 -12.63 8.89 3.18
CA PHE A 61 -12.63 7.44 2.97
C PHE A 61 -14.00 6.93 2.51
N ARG A 62 -15.07 7.31 3.21
CA ARG A 62 -16.44 6.90 2.90
C ARG A 62 -16.86 7.36 1.51
N LEU A 63 -16.51 8.59 1.13
CA LEU A 63 -16.79 9.13 -0.21
C LEU A 63 -16.03 8.36 -1.30
N ILE A 64 -14.74 8.08 -1.06
CA ILE A 64 -13.92 7.31 -1.99
C ILE A 64 -14.45 5.88 -2.15
N LEU A 65 -14.81 5.22 -1.04
CA LEU A 65 -15.40 3.89 -1.07
C LEU A 65 -16.72 3.86 -1.87
N ASP A 66 -17.56 4.87 -1.70
CA ASP A 66 -18.80 5.02 -2.48
C ASP A 66 -18.49 5.21 -3.97
N ALA A 67 -17.50 6.03 -4.30
CA ALA A 67 -17.07 6.26 -5.68
C ALA A 67 -16.48 5.00 -6.34
N VAL A 68 -15.71 4.19 -5.60
CA VAL A 68 -15.23 2.89 -6.08
C VAL A 68 -16.39 1.95 -6.38
N ARG A 69 -17.41 1.90 -5.50
CA ARG A 69 -18.57 1.02 -5.64
C ARG A 69 -19.49 1.44 -6.77
N ARG A 70 -19.75 2.74 -6.90
CA ARG A 70 -20.68 3.31 -7.88
C ARG A 70 -20.03 3.73 -9.19
N LYS A 71 -18.69 3.63 -9.26
CA LYS A 71 -17.92 3.91 -10.48
C LYS A 71 -18.10 5.34 -11.03
N TYR A 72 -17.91 6.36 -10.19
CA TYR A 72 -17.90 7.75 -10.61
C TYR A 72 -16.57 8.44 -10.31
N PRO A 73 -16.19 9.46 -11.10
CA PRO A 73 -14.92 10.15 -10.94
C PRO A 73 -14.91 11.08 -9.72
N LEU A 74 -13.71 11.25 -9.16
CA LEU A 74 -13.46 12.13 -8.02
C LEU A 74 -12.48 13.23 -8.38
N ARG A 75 -12.64 14.39 -7.76
CA ARG A 75 -11.63 15.42 -7.65
C ARG A 75 -11.05 15.41 -6.25
N ILE A 76 -9.75 15.18 -6.16
CA ILE A 76 -9.02 15.02 -4.91
C ILE A 76 -8.04 16.18 -4.76
N GLU A 77 -8.03 16.79 -3.60
CA GLU A 77 -7.03 17.76 -3.16
C GLU A 77 -6.12 17.07 -2.15
N MET A 78 -4.83 17.06 -2.42
CA MET A 78 -3.85 16.30 -1.61
C MET A 78 -2.55 17.05 -1.45
N THR A 79 -1.81 16.74 -0.39
CA THR A 79 -0.48 17.28 -0.16
C THR A 79 0.58 16.40 -0.84
N SER A 80 1.43 17.00 -1.66
CA SER A 80 2.57 16.30 -2.26
C SER A 80 3.63 15.93 -1.20
N GLY A 81 4.57 15.05 -1.56
CA GLY A 81 5.72 14.74 -0.70
C GLY A 81 6.64 15.95 -0.38
N LYS A 82 6.44 17.08 -1.08
CA LYS A 82 7.16 18.35 -0.86
C LYS A 82 6.32 19.37 -0.08
N GLY A 83 5.12 19.00 0.38
CA GLY A 83 4.21 19.90 1.09
C GLY A 83 3.34 20.81 0.20
N GLU A 84 3.40 20.65 -1.13
CA GLU A 84 2.59 21.45 -2.07
C GLU A 84 1.17 20.88 -2.16
N LEU A 85 0.17 21.75 -2.26
CA LEU A 85 -1.21 21.34 -2.51
C LEU A 85 -1.41 21.03 -4.00
N LEU A 86 -1.83 19.82 -4.29
CA LEU A 86 -2.13 19.33 -5.64
C LEU A 86 -3.62 18.99 -5.76
N SER A 87 -4.19 19.26 -6.94
CA SER A 87 -5.56 18.87 -7.27
C SER A 87 -5.55 17.90 -8.45
N VAL A 88 -6.11 16.72 -8.24
CA VAL A 88 -6.09 15.60 -9.19
C VAL A 88 -7.52 15.15 -9.47
N SER A 89 -7.83 14.82 -10.74
CA SER A 89 -9.09 14.18 -11.11
C SER A 89 -8.82 12.70 -11.43
N ILE A 90 -9.38 11.81 -10.63
CA ILE A 90 -9.15 10.37 -10.72
C ILE A 90 -10.46 9.60 -10.91
N PHE A 91 -10.41 8.55 -11.73
CA PHE A 91 -11.44 7.54 -11.77
C PHE A 91 -11.03 6.39 -10.83
N PRO A 92 -11.70 6.21 -9.70
CA PRO A 92 -11.30 5.25 -8.69
C PRO A 92 -11.59 3.81 -9.13
N GLU A 93 -10.63 2.92 -8.90
CA GLU A 93 -10.74 1.50 -9.25
C GLU A 93 -10.84 0.62 -8.01
N SER A 94 -9.92 0.79 -7.05
CA SER A 94 -9.92 0.04 -5.80
C SER A 94 -9.29 0.80 -4.65
N LEU A 95 -9.62 0.36 -3.43
CA LEU A 95 -8.92 0.70 -2.21
C LEU A 95 -8.03 -0.46 -1.81
N GLU A 96 -6.78 -0.19 -1.52
CA GLU A 96 -5.80 -1.15 -1.03
C GLU A 96 -5.39 -0.79 0.39
N TYR A 97 -5.30 -1.79 1.25
CA TYR A 97 -4.78 -1.63 2.61
C TYR A 97 -3.39 -2.23 2.72
N SER A 98 -2.43 -1.42 3.15
CA SER A 98 -1.08 -1.86 3.48
C SER A 98 -1.01 -2.17 4.98
N GLU A 99 -0.99 -3.46 5.32
CA GLU A 99 -0.88 -3.90 6.71
C GLU A 99 0.44 -3.44 7.34
N LYS A 100 1.53 -3.47 6.57
CA LYS A 100 2.85 -3.04 7.02
C LYS A 100 2.88 -1.56 7.41
N ASP A 101 2.29 -0.70 6.57
CA ASP A 101 2.34 0.75 6.76
C ASP A 101 1.13 1.26 7.55
N ASP A 102 0.16 0.38 7.83
CA ASP A 102 -1.15 0.72 8.43
C ASP A 102 -1.83 1.88 7.69
N LYS A 103 -1.85 1.80 6.35
CA LYS A 103 -2.34 2.88 5.46
C LYS A 103 -3.23 2.36 4.37
N PHE A 104 -4.24 3.16 4.02
CA PHE A 104 -5.03 2.93 2.82
C PHE A 104 -4.49 3.71 1.62
N ARG A 105 -4.55 3.08 0.46
CA ARG A 105 -4.19 3.65 -0.84
C ARG A 105 -5.37 3.54 -1.79
N LEU A 106 -5.66 4.61 -2.50
CA LEU A 106 -6.60 4.61 -3.62
C LEU A 106 -5.82 4.32 -4.89
N THR A 107 -6.21 3.29 -5.62
CA THR A 107 -5.74 3.05 -6.98
C THR A 107 -6.82 3.47 -7.97
N GLY A 108 -6.41 4.01 -9.11
CA GLY A 108 -7.32 4.46 -10.14
C GLY A 108 -6.60 5.03 -11.34
N THR A 109 -7.35 5.67 -12.23
CA THR A 109 -6.81 6.27 -13.45
C THR A 109 -7.00 7.78 -13.47
N GLU A 110 -5.91 8.50 -13.78
CA GLU A 110 -5.87 9.93 -14.06
C GLU A 110 -5.65 10.12 -15.56
N GLY A 111 -6.72 10.41 -16.29
CA GLY A 111 -6.66 10.48 -17.76
C GLY A 111 -6.21 9.15 -18.39
N GLN A 112 -4.95 9.07 -18.83
CA GLN A 112 -4.38 7.88 -19.47
C GLN A 112 -3.41 7.11 -18.56
N TYR A 113 -3.21 7.56 -17.33
CA TYR A 113 -2.20 7.02 -16.41
C TYR A 113 -2.84 6.37 -15.21
N ALA A 114 -2.29 5.24 -14.79
CA ALA A 114 -2.58 4.69 -13.48
C ALA A 114 -1.99 5.60 -12.41
N SER A 115 -2.73 5.81 -11.34
CA SER A 115 -2.32 6.64 -10.21
C SER A 115 -2.64 5.93 -8.91
N THR A 116 -1.74 6.06 -7.94
CA THR A 116 -1.91 5.55 -6.58
C THR A 116 -1.77 6.71 -5.61
N ILE A 117 -2.76 6.91 -4.75
CA ILE A 117 -2.84 8.01 -3.80
C ILE A 117 -2.96 7.46 -2.39
N ASN A 118 -2.05 7.84 -1.48
CA ASN A 118 -2.19 7.54 -0.07
C ASN A 118 -3.32 8.40 0.53
N LEU A 119 -4.27 7.76 1.20
CA LEU A 119 -5.44 8.45 1.74
C LEU A 119 -5.07 9.47 2.83
N GLY A 120 -4.06 9.18 3.64
CA GLY A 120 -3.57 10.12 4.67
C GLY A 120 -3.02 11.44 4.13
N ARG A 121 -2.80 11.56 2.80
CA ARG A 121 -2.39 12.82 2.16
C ARG A 121 -3.55 13.62 1.60
N ILE A 122 -4.77 13.10 1.63
CA ILE A 122 -5.94 13.72 1.05
C ILE A 122 -6.48 14.76 2.03
N VAL A 123 -6.48 16.02 1.60
CA VAL A 123 -7.03 17.16 2.35
C VAL A 123 -8.52 17.28 2.11
N GLY A 124 -8.97 17.02 0.87
CA GLY A 124 -10.37 17.09 0.49
C GLY A 124 -10.69 16.21 -0.72
N CYS A 125 -11.92 15.74 -0.75
CA CYS A 125 -12.42 14.91 -1.84
C CYS A 125 -13.85 15.29 -2.19
N ARG A 126 -14.16 15.30 -3.49
CA ARG A 126 -15.53 15.58 -3.97
C ARG A 126 -15.81 14.86 -5.29
N PRO A 127 -17.07 14.54 -5.61
CA PRO A 127 -17.45 14.03 -6.93
C PRO A 127 -17.04 15.01 -8.03
N ALA A 128 -16.47 14.50 -9.11
CA ALA A 128 -16.17 15.29 -10.30
C ALA A 128 -17.38 15.32 -11.25
N LYS A 129 -17.71 16.49 -11.81
CA LYS A 129 -18.82 16.64 -12.76
C LYS A 129 -18.46 16.13 -14.17
N GLU A 130 -17.18 16.14 -14.50
CA GLU A 130 -16.69 15.62 -15.78
C GLU A 130 -15.99 14.28 -15.56
N PRO A 131 -16.26 13.27 -16.40
CA PRO A 131 -15.46 12.07 -16.38
C PRO A 131 -14.01 12.49 -16.68
N ALA A 132 -13.06 12.13 -15.81
CA ALA A 132 -11.68 12.05 -16.23
C ALA A 132 -11.70 11.33 -17.57
N LYS A 133 -11.20 11.95 -18.67
CA LYS A 133 -11.35 11.44 -20.04
C LYS A 133 -10.81 10.01 -20.15
N CYS A 134 -11.59 9.06 -19.68
CA CYS A 134 -11.39 7.63 -19.90
C CYS A 134 -11.86 7.31 -21.33
N GLY A 135 -11.14 7.80 -22.31
CA GLY A 135 -11.23 7.24 -23.64
C GLY A 135 -10.60 5.87 -23.58
N GLY A 136 -11.30 4.80 -24.00
CA GLY A 136 -10.91 3.39 -23.98
C GLY A 136 -9.55 3.02 -24.58
N ARG A 137 -8.53 3.72 -24.20
CA ARG A 137 -7.12 3.53 -24.54
C ARG A 137 -6.40 2.84 -23.41
N VAL A 138 -5.52 1.94 -23.79
CA VAL A 138 -4.58 1.25 -22.91
C VAL A 138 -4.00 2.24 -21.87
N VAL A 139 -4.31 2.01 -20.60
CA VAL A 139 -3.76 2.76 -19.48
C VAL A 139 -2.24 2.65 -19.54
N ARG A 140 -1.56 3.75 -19.83
CA ARG A 140 -0.10 3.79 -19.77
C ARG A 140 0.29 3.81 -18.29
N THR A 141 0.71 2.69 -17.78
CA THR A 141 1.28 2.63 -16.43
C THR A 141 2.60 3.39 -16.43
N ARG A 142 2.76 4.36 -15.52
CA ARG A 142 4.07 4.94 -15.20
C ARG A 142 4.92 3.96 -14.40
N GLN A 143 4.42 2.74 -14.20
CA GLN A 143 5.07 1.71 -13.43
C GLN A 143 6.45 1.40 -14.00
N ARG A 144 7.42 1.43 -13.12
CA ARG A 144 8.77 0.94 -13.36
C ARG A 144 8.82 -0.54 -13.06
N ARG A 145 9.84 -1.20 -13.57
CA ARG A 145 10.10 -2.59 -13.21
C ARG A 145 11.55 -2.74 -12.77
N VAL A 146 11.76 -3.64 -11.85
CA VAL A 146 13.08 -4.17 -11.50
C VAL A 146 13.07 -5.66 -11.71
N VAL A 147 14.16 -6.18 -12.25
CA VAL A 147 14.37 -7.62 -12.44
C VAL A 147 15.58 -8.03 -11.65
N PHE A 148 15.44 -9.10 -10.89
CA PHE A 148 16.54 -9.68 -10.16
C PHE A 148 16.52 -11.21 -10.20
N GLN A 149 17.70 -11.80 -10.07
CA GLN A 149 17.89 -13.23 -9.90
C GLN A 149 17.94 -13.55 -8.42
N LEU A 150 17.33 -14.66 -8.04
CA LEU A 150 17.30 -15.18 -6.69
C LEU A 150 17.88 -16.58 -6.66
N VAL A 151 18.77 -16.82 -5.71
CA VAL A 151 19.21 -18.16 -5.32
C VAL A 151 18.31 -18.60 -4.16
N ASP A 152 17.58 -19.70 -4.35
CA ASP A 152 16.62 -20.18 -3.35
C ASP A 152 17.33 -21.02 -2.27
N GLU A 153 18.06 -20.33 -1.41
CA GLU A 153 18.63 -20.92 -0.21
C GLU A 153 17.74 -20.57 1.01
N ARG A 154 17.51 -21.55 1.86
CA ARG A 154 16.74 -21.37 3.12
C ARG A 154 15.33 -20.79 2.91
N ASN A 155 14.60 -21.27 1.89
CA ASN A 155 13.29 -20.77 1.49
C ASN A 155 13.30 -19.28 1.14
N ALA A 156 14.36 -18.82 0.49
CA ALA A 156 14.49 -17.41 0.12
C ALA A 156 13.38 -16.97 -0.84
N LEU A 157 12.89 -17.84 -1.72
CA LEU A 157 11.81 -17.54 -2.64
C LEU A 157 10.54 -17.12 -1.90
N GLU A 158 10.09 -17.93 -0.96
CA GLU A 158 8.87 -17.65 -0.19
C GLU A 158 9.01 -16.33 0.59
N ARG A 159 10.14 -16.15 1.27
CA ARG A 159 10.43 -14.92 2.01
C ARG A 159 10.45 -13.69 1.12
N VAL A 160 11.03 -13.77 -0.07
CA VAL A 160 11.06 -12.68 -1.05
C VAL A 160 9.64 -12.39 -1.53
N LEU A 161 8.86 -13.41 -1.90
CA LEU A 161 7.49 -13.23 -2.37
C LEU A 161 6.60 -12.58 -1.31
N MET A 162 6.77 -12.93 -0.03
CA MET A 162 6.08 -12.29 1.09
C MET A 162 6.56 -10.85 1.32
N HIS A 163 7.86 -10.62 1.28
CA HIS A 163 8.44 -9.29 1.52
C HIS A 163 8.04 -8.25 0.46
N PHE A 164 7.78 -8.72 -0.76
CA PHE A 164 7.26 -7.91 -1.87
C PHE A 164 5.75 -8.14 -2.10
N ALA A 165 4.98 -8.57 -1.08
CA ALA A 165 3.58 -8.96 -1.24
C ALA A 165 2.71 -7.87 -1.85
N HIS A 166 2.92 -6.62 -1.46
CA HIS A 166 2.16 -5.45 -1.92
C HIS A 166 2.57 -4.92 -3.31
N PHE A 167 3.66 -5.45 -3.89
CA PHE A 167 4.02 -5.15 -5.26
C PHE A 167 3.47 -6.18 -6.23
N ARG A 168 3.00 -5.73 -7.38
CA ARG A 168 2.74 -6.62 -8.50
C ARG A 168 4.05 -7.26 -8.93
N LYS A 169 4.09 -8.58 -8.99
CA LYS A 169 5.31 -9.34 -9.29
C LYS A 169 5.05 -10.58 -10.11
N GLN A 170 6.10 -11.06 -10.76
CA GLN A 170 6.14 -12.32 -11.50
C GLN A 170 7.42 -13.06 -11.10
N ALA A 171 7.33 -14.35 -10.89
CA ALA A 171 8.46 -15.21 -10.58
C ALA A 171 8.50 -16.36 -11.57
N GLU A 172 9.67 -16.57 -12.19
CA GLU A 172 9.91 -17.61 -13.19
C GLU A 172 11.14 -18.40 -12.76
N LYS A 173 11.05 -19.72 -12.80
CA LYS A 173 12.21 -20.59 -12.55
C LYS A 173 13.05 -20.67 -13.82
N THR A 174 14.33 -20.41 -13.73
CA THR A 174 15.28 -20.48 -14.83
C THR A 174 15.89 -21.88 -14.94
N GLU A 175 16.46 -22.23 -16.09
CA GLU A 175 17.04 -23.56 -16.37
C GLU A 175 18.19 -23.92 -15.42
N ASP A 176 18.90 -22.91 -14.91
CA ASP A 176 20.01 -23.06 -13.94
C ASP A 176 19.52 -23.24 -12.48
N GLY A 177 18.21 -23.45 -12.29
CA GLY A 177 17.61 -23.70 -10.97
C GLY A 177 17.39 -22.44 -10.13
N ARG A 178 17.73 -21.25 -10.63
CA ARG A 178 17.49 -19.96 -9.99
C ARG A 178 16.08 -19.48 -10.30
N TYR A 179 15.68 -18.38 -9.64
CA TYR A 179 14.44 -17.70 -9.96
C TYR A 179 14.73 -16.30 -10.52
N ARG A 180 14.06 -15.96 -11.61
CA ARG A 180 13.97 -14.59 -12.13
C ARG A 180 12.71 -13.97 -11.58
N ILE A 181 12.84 -12.87 -10.85
CA ILE A 181 11.71 -12.16 -10.26
C ILE A 181 11.64 -10.77 -10.88
N THR A 182 10.47 -10.43 -11.41
CA THR A 182 10.15 -9.08 -11.91
C THR A 182 9.17 -8.44 -10.96
N VAL A 183 9.53 -7.28 -10.41
CA VAL A 183 8.67 -6.49 -9.52
C VAL A 183 8.33 -5.19 -10.22
N TYR A 184 7.04 -4.84 -10.21
CA TYR A 184 6.53 -3.59 -10.76
C TYR A 184 6.25 -2.63 -9.62
N TYR A 185 6.69 -1.36 -9.76
CA TYR A 185 6.64 -0.37 -8.69
C TYR A 185 6.47 1.06 -9.24
N ASP A 186 5.97 1.96 -8.41
CA ASP A 186 5.88 3.37 -8.73
C ASP A 186 7.17 4.11 -8.31
N LYS A 187 7.43 5.26 -8.94
CA LYS A 187 8.66 6.04 -8.69
C LYS A 187 8.88 6.35 -7.22
N GLU A 188 7.81 6.54 -6.48
CA GLU A 188 7.83 6.91 -5.05
C GLU A 188 8.30 5.75 -4.17
N ASP A 189 8.05 4.52 -4.59
CA ASP A 189 8.44 3.30 -3.86
C ASP A 189 9.89 2.86 -4.16
N GLU A 190 10.60 3.57 -5.06
CA GLU A 190 11.93 3.15 -5.54
C GLU A 190 12.94 2.98 -4.41
N MET A 191 12.97 3.90 -3.45
CA MET A 191 13.91 3.83 -2.33
C MET A 191 13.56 2.71 -1.34
N GLU A 192 12.27 2.50 -1.08
CA GLU A 192 11.81 1.38 -0.28
C GLU A 192 12.21 0.04 -0.92
N LEU A 193 12.04 -0.06 -2.24
CA LEU A 193 12.42 -1.24 -2.98
C LEU A 193 13.94 -1.52 -2.92
N VAL A 194 14.77 -0.46 -2.99
CA VAL A 194 16.23 -0.56 -2.81
C VAL A 194 16.56 -1.16 -1.44
N ILE A 195 15.96 -0.65 -0.36
CA ILE A 195 16.18 -1.14 1.00
C ILE A 195 15.78 -2.61 1.12
N ARG A 196 14.62 -2.97 0.59
CA ARG A 196 14.12 -4.35 0.62
C ARG A 196 15.02 -5.31 -0.15
N VAL A 197 15.51 -4.92 -1.32
CA VAL A 197 16.46 -5.73 -2.10
C VAL A 197 17.75 -5.94 -1.33
N LEU A 198 18.29 -4.89 -0.73
CA LEU A 198 19.54 -4.96 0.07
C LEU A 198 19.39 -5.84 1.31
N SER A 199 18.20 -5.94 1.91
CA SER A 199 17.98 -6.75 3.10
C SER A 199 18.14 -8.26 2.87
N PHE A 200 18.08 -8.72 1.60
CA PHE A 200 18.32 -10.11 1.24
C PHE A 200 19.80 -10.44 0.97
N GLY A 201 20.66 -9.42 0.99
CA GLY A 201 22.10 -9.60 0.80
C GLY A 201 22.46 -10.33 -0.50
N PRO A 202 23.39 -11.30 -0.47
CA PRO A 202 23.89 -11.97 -1.68
C PRO A 202 22.88 -12.90 -2.36
N MET A 203 21.77 -13.21 -1.71
CA MET A 203 20.72 -14.08 -2.30
C MET A 203 20.02 -13.43 -3.48
N ILE A 204 20.00 -12.08 -3.56
CA ILE A 204 19.40 -11.33 -4.65
C ILE A 204 20.47 -10.61 -5.47
N ARG A 205 20.45 -10.82 -6.78
CA ARG A 205 21.26 -10.08 -7.73
C ARG A 205 20.36 -9.31 -8.71
N VAL A 206 20.33 -7.99 -8.59
CA VAL A 206 19.59 -7.13 -9.54
C VAL A 206 20.28 -7.14 -10.90
N THR A 207 19.50 -7.37 -11.95
CA THR A 207 19.98 -7.47 -13.33
C THR A 207 19.48 -6.29 -14.18
N GLU A 208 18.26 -5.81 -13.95
CA GLU A 208 17.62 -4.73 -14.71
C GLU A 208 16.76 -3.84 -13.82
N PRO A 209 16.60 -2.54 -14.17
CA PRO A 209 17.33 -1.77 -15.17
C PRO A 209 18.69 -1.31 -14.63
N GLN A 210 19.60 -0.92 -15.53
CA GLN A 210 20.95 -0.46 -15.14
C GLN A 210 20.92 0.72 -14.15
N ARG A 211 19.92 1.60 -14.25
CA ARG A 211 19.70 2.67 -13.29
C ARG A 211 19.51 2.14 -11.88
N PHE A 212 18.68 1.11 -11.70
CA PHE A 212 18.41 0.52 -10.37
C PHE A 212 19.66 -0.22 -9.84
N VAL A 213 20.39 -0.91 -10.71
CA VAL A 213 21.70 -1.49 -10.37
C VAL A 213 22.66 -0.43 -9.86
N GLY A 214 22.66 0.75 -10.49
CA GLY A 214 23.45 1.91 -10.05
C GLY A 214 23.08 2.37 -8.63
N LEU A 215 21.79 2.46 -8.34
CA LEU A 215 21.32 2.82 -6.98
C LEU A 215 21.78 1.82 -5.92
N ILE A 216 21.69 0.52 -6.19
CA ILE A 216 22.17 -0.52 -5.28
C ILE A 216 23.69 -0.37 -5.05
N ARG A 217 24.48 -0.20 -6.11
CA ARG A 217 25.92 0.00 -6.00
C ARG A 217 26.28 1.22 -5.17
N GLN A 218 25.59 2.33 -5.43
CA GLN A 218 25.83 3.56 -4.67
C GLN A 218 25.59 3.36 -3.17
N ARG A 219 24.48 2.71 -2.80
CA ARG A 219 24.17 2.42 -1.39
C ARG A 219 25.21 1.53 -0.72
N LEU A 220 25.69 0.50 -1.43
CA LEU A 220 26.76 -0.37 -0.91
C LEU A 220 28.09 0.37 -0.73
N ILE A 221 28.42 1.31 -1.62
CA ILE A 221 29.63 2.14 -1.50
C ILE A 221 29.48 3.10 -0.31
N GLU A 222 28.31 3.74 -0.15
CA GLU A 222 28.02 4.61 0.99
C GLU A 222 28.12 3.85 2.33
N GLN A 223 27.59 2.63 2.41
CA GLN A 223 27.72 1.77 3.59
C GLN A 223 29.19 1.45 3.91
N LYS A 224 29.99 1.12 2.88
CA LYS A 224 31.41 0.83 3.06
C LYS A 224 32.19 2.06 3.56
N SER A 225 31.82 3.27 3.15
CA SER A 225 32.46 4.52 3.60
C SER A 225 32.11 4.89 5.04
N CYS A 226 31.01 4.33 5.60
CA CYS A 226 30.62 4.53 7.00
C CYS A 226 31.43 3.69 8.01
N GLY A 227 32.49 3.01 7.57
CA GLY A 227 33.44 2.35 8.47
C GLY A 227 33.04 0.93 8.91
N LEU A 228 32.23 0.23 8.09
CA LEU A 228 31.96 -1.21 8.22
C LEU A 228 32.92 -2.02 7.36
#